data_a8f1fda71a18108058c4edf2a232c478
#
_entry.id   a8f1fda71a18108058c4edf2a232c478
#
_cell.length_a   1.000
_cell.length_b   1.000
_cell.length_c   1.000
_cell.angle_alpha   90.00
_cell.angle_beta   90.00
_cell.angle_gamma   90.00
#
_symmetry.space_group_name_H-M   'P 1'
#
loop_
_entity.id
_entity.type
_entity.pdbx_description
1 polymer ?
#
loop_
_entity_poly.entity_id
_entity_poly.type
_entity_poly.pdbx_seq_one_letter_code
_entity_poly.pdbx_strand_id
1 'polypeptide(L)'
;MIGEVIDVRAPERIVFTYGYASGSSIPPSGSQVTIRLDNHPAGTLLQLTHEFTDAEARDQHVQGWRFQLSLFANAVANKVNASAAETVDRWFAAWSDPQATSREVTLATITSGEPAFYDRFSSIAGSEDLKAHLAAVHKFMPGMRLERRGDVRHCQSRVLADWVALGVDGQERGRGTNLFVLDADSRIAEVTGFWA
;
A
#
# COMPACT_ATOMS: atom_id res chain seq x y z
N MET A 1 12.89 14.14 -25.27
CA MET A 1 12.61 15.09 -24.19
C MET A 1 13.90 15.78 -23.84
N ILE A 2 13.90 17.10 -23.66
CA ILE A 2 15.06 17.91 -23.32
C ILE A 2 14.62 19.02 -22.35
N GLY A 3 15.48 19.36 -21.39
CA GLY A 3 15.22 20.40 -20.39
C GLY A 3 16.41 20.58 -19.46
N GLU A 4 16.41 21.65 -18.69
CA GLU A 4 17.45 22.01 -17.73
C GLU A 4 16.83 22.15 -16.34
N VAL A 5 17.54 21.72 -15.30
CA VAL A 5 17.15 21.94 -13.91
C VAL A 5 17.42 23.40 -13.54
N ILE A 6 16.37 24.12 -13.12
CA ILE A 6 16.44 25.55 -12.76
C ILE A 6 16.68 25.73 -11.25
N ASP A 7 15.98 24.95 -10.42
CA ASP A 7 16.05 25.06 -8.95
C ASP A 7 15.87 23.70 -8.30
N VAL A 8 16.64 23.42 -7.24
CA VAL A 8 16.50 22.22 -6.41
C VAL A 8 16.59 22.62 -4.95
N ARG A 9 15.56 22.26 -4.18
CA ARG A 9 15.51 22.37 -2.72
C ARG A 9 15.15 21.01 -2.14
N ALA A 10 16.17 20.21 -1.92
CA ALA A 10 15.96 18.86 -1.40
C ALA A 10 15.52 18.88 0.07
N PRO A 11 14.55 18.05 0.48
CA PRO A 11 13.79 17.12 -0.36
C PRO A 11 12.49 17.71 -0.94
N GLU A 12 12.26 19.01 -0.85
CA GLU A 12 10.95 19.65 -0.94
C GLU A 12 10.53 20.04 -2.37
N ARG A 13 11.49 20.42 -3.22
CA ARG A 13 11.15 21.03 -4.52
C ARG A 13 12.20 20.78 -5.59
N ILE A 14 11.75 20.55 -6.83
CA ILE A 14 12.54 20.63 -8.05
C ILE A 14 11.77 21.41 -9.11
N VAL A 15 12.47 22.27 -9.86
CA VAL A 15 11.96 23.02 -11.02
C VAL A 15 12.87 22.75 -12.19
N PHE A 16 12.29 22.43 -13.35
CA PHE A 16 13.04 22.22 -14.59
C PHE A 16 12.25 22.67 -15.80
N THR A 17 12.94 23.05 -16.87
CA THR A 17 12.34 23.29 -18.17
C THR A 17 12.03 21.98 -18.86
N TYR A 18 11.02 22.00 -19.75
CA TYR A 18 10.57 20.81 -20.47
C TYR A 18 10.26 21.17 -21.93
N GLY A 19 10.62 20.28 -22.85
CA GLY A 19 10.30 20.37 -24.26
C GLY A 19 10.85 19.19 -25.05
N TYR A 20 10.71 19.25 -26.37
CA TYR A 20 11.19 18.22 -27.28
C TYR A 20 12.29 18.77 -28.18
N ALA A 21 13.34 17.97 -28.41
CA ALA A 21 14.43 18.33 -29.29
C ALA A 21 13.97 18.59 -30.73
N SER A 22 12.88 17.90 -31.16
CA SER A 22 12.25 18.10 -32.47
C SER A 22 11.46 19.41 -32.58
N GLY A 23 11.16 20.07 -31.45
CA GLY A 23 10.30 21.25 -31.41
C GLY A 23 8.80 20.95 -31.58
N SER A 24 8.39 19.66 -31.70
CA SER A 24 6.99 19.28 -31.82
C SER A 24 6.25 19.50 -30.51
N SER A 25 5.04 20.02 -30.55
CA SER A 25 4.17 20.35 -29.40
C SER A 25 4.73 21.41 -28.45
N ILE A 26 5.97 21.24 -27.97
CA ILE A 26 6.67 22.14 -27.05
C ILE A 26 8.10 22.29 -27.55
N PRO A 27 8.58 23.49 -27.89
CA PRO A 27 9.99 23.69 -28.27
C PRO A 27 10.92 23.38 -27.10
N PRO A 28 12.24 23.18 -27.35
CA PRO A 28 13.21 22.99 -26.28
C PRO A 28 13.10 24.09 -25.22
N SER A 29 13.00 23.69 -23.95
CA SER A 29 12.79 24.59 -22.81
C SER A 29 11.54 25.48 -22.89
N GLY A 30 10.57 25.14 -23.71
CA GLY A 30 9.38 25.96 -23.98
C GLY A 30 8.28 25.87 -22.90
N SER A 31 8.45 25.04 -21.89
CA SER A 31 7.55 24.95 -20.74
C SER A 31 8.31 24.67 -19.45
N GLN A 32 7.64 24.80 -18.31
CA GLN A 32 8.25 24.60 -16.99
C GLN A 32 7.48 23.60 -16.17
N VAL A 33 8.19 22.70 -15.52
CA VAL A 33 7.64 21.74 -14.56
C VAL A 33 8.16 22.06 -13.16
N THR A 34 7.23 22.12 -12.21
CA THR A 34 7.53 22.22 -10.79
C THR A 34 7.00 20.99 -10.08
N ILE A 35 7.83 20.29 -9.33
CA ILE A 35 7.42 19.20 -8.42
C ILE A 35 7.70 19.68 -7.00
N ARG A 36 6.69 19.54 -6.12
CA ARG A 36 6.77 19.82 -4.69
C ARG A 36 6.38 18.59 -3.90
N LEU A 37 7.03 18.42 -2.74
CA LEU A 37 6.73 17.41 -1.76
C LEU A 37 6.40 18.13 -0.45
N ASP A 38 5.16 17.96 0.01
CA ASP A 38 4.67 18.56 1.24
C ASP A 38 4.29 17.46 2.24
N ASN A 39 4.44 17.74 3.54
CA ASN A 39 3.97 16.83 4.58
C ASN A 39 2.44 16.69 4.51
N HIS A 40 1.95 15.47 4.67
CA HIS A 40 0.52 15.17 4.69
C HIS A 40 0.22 14.13 5.78
N PRO A 41 -0.93 14.18 6.48
CA PRO A 41 -1.26 13.20 7.53
C PRO A 41 -1.20 11.73 7.08
N ALA A 42 -1.47 11.46 5.79
CA ALA A 42 -1.36 10.13 5.19
C ALA A 42 0.00 9.86 4.51
N GLY A 43 1.06 10.62 4.83
CA GLY A 43 2.40 10.45 4.27
C GLY A 43 2.95 11.69 3.61
N THR A 44 3.21 11.68 2.32
CA THR A 44 3.75 12.83 1.54
C THR A 44 2.82 13.16 0.39
N LEU A 45 2.45 14.44 0.27
CA LEU A 45 1.72 14.96 -0.88
C LEU A 45 2.70 15.39 -1.96
N LEU A 46 2.67 14.73 -3.11
CA LEU A 46 3.39 15.18 -4.31
C LEU A 46 2.46 16.05 -5.15
N GLN A 47 2.89 17.27 -5.43
CA GLN A 47 2.22 18.19 -6.36
C GLN A 47 3.10 18.39 -7.60
N LEU A 48 2.54 18.14 -8.77
CA LEU A 48 3.18 18.43 -10.04
C LEU A 48 2.39 19.51 -10.77
N THR A 49 3.07 20.60 -11.08
CA THR A 49 2.56 21.69 -11.93
C THR A 49 3.38 21.75 -13.20
N HIS A 50 2.74 21.68 -14.35
CA HIS A 50 3.35 21.90 -15.66
C HIS A 50 2.69 23.10 -16.31
N GLU A 51 3.47 24.17 -16.50
CA GLU A 51 3.01 25.43 -17.09
C GLU A 51 3.21 25.40 -18.61
N PHE A 52 2.12 25.61 -19.34
CA PHE A 52 2.08 25.62 -20.80
C PHE A 52 1.67 26.98 -21.31
N THR A 53 2.20 27.37 -22.45
CA THR A 53 1.76 28.58 -23.20
C THR A 53 0.52 28.32 -24.04
N ASP A 54 0.21 27.04 -24.29
CA ASP A 54 -0.84 26.58 -25.19
C ASP A 54 -1.67 25.48 -24.56
N ALA A 55 -2.99 25.61 -24.66
CA ALA A 55 -3.97 24.69 -24.08
C ALA A 55 -3.95 23.31 -24.77
N GLU A 56 -3.70 23.23 -26.07
CA GLU A 56 -3.62 21.98 -26.81
C GLU A 56 -2.42 21.16 -26.35
N ALA A 57 -1.24 21.79 -26.20
CA ALA A 57 -0.05 21.15 -25.66
C ALA A 57 -0.29 20.62 -24.23
N ARG A 58 -0.98 21.40 -23.37
CA ARG A 58 -1.37 20.94 -22.03
C ARG A 58 -2.23 19.67 -22.11
N ASP A 59 -3.28 19.67 -22.90
CA ASP A 59 -4.24 18.57 -22.97
C ASP A 59 -3.59 17.27 -23.46
N GLN A 60 -2.63 17.36 -24.37
CA GLN A 60 -1.82 16.23 -24.84
C GLN A 60 -0.94 15.63 -23.72
N HIS A 61 -0.53 16.42 -22.70
CA HIS A 61 0.38 15.97 -21.64
C HIS A 61 -0.32 15.43 -20.39
N VAL A 62 -1.59 15.74 -20.17
CA VAL A 62 -2.33 15.34 -18.96
C VAL A 62 -2.30 13.83 -18.74
N GLN A 63 -2.59 13.03 -19.76
CA GLN A 63 -2.61 11.56 -19.63
C GLN A 63 -1.19 10.99 -19.45
N GLY A 64 -0.20 11.59 -20.11
CA GLY A 64 1.21 11.22 -19.92
C GLY A 64 1.66 11.42 -18.47
N TRP A 65 1.35 12.55 -17.85
CA TRP A 65 1.67 12.80 -16.46
C TRP A 65 0.92 11.87 -15.49
N ARG A 66 -0.34 11.60 -15.73
CA ARG A 66 -1.11 10.63 -14.91
C ARG A 66 -0.44 9.25 -14.94
N PHE A 67 -0.03 8.79 -16.12
CA PHE A 67 0.68 7.53 -16.27
C PHE A 67 2.03 7.53 -15.52
N GLN A 68 2.86 8.56 -15.72
CA GLN A 68 4.18 8.66 -15.06
C GLN A 68 4.06 8.74 -13.54
N LEU A 69 3.10 9.52 -13.03
CA LEU A 69 2.86 9.62 -11.58
C LEU A 69 2.34 8.29 -11.00
N SER A 70 1.54 7.54 -11.74
CA SER A 70 1.11 6.20 -11.30
C SER A 70 2.27 5.21 -11.23
N LEU A 71 3.18 5.23 -12.21
CA LEU A 71 4.41 4.41 -12.17
C LEU A 71 5.30 4.82 -10.98
N PHE A 72 5.48 6.12 -10.76
CA PHE A 72 6.25 6.65 -9.65
C PHE A 72 5.64 6.22 -8.30
N ALA A 73 4.33 6.40 -8.12
CA ALA A 73 3.63 6.00 -6.91
C ALA A 73 3.79 4.49 -6.62
N ASN A 74 3.68 3.65 -7.66
CA ASN A 74 3.91 2.21 -7.51
C ASN A 74 5.37 1.88 -7.15
N ALA A 75 6.35 2.56 -7.75
CA ALA A 75 7.77 2.38 -7.43
C ALA A 75 8.08 2.75 -5.97
N VAL A 76 7.52 3.88 -5.49
CA VAL A 76 7.64 4.30 -4.09
C VAL A 76 6.98 3.29 -3.17
N ALA A 77 5.74 2.87 -3.46
CA ALA A 77 5.02 1.89 -2.65
C ALA A 77 5.77 0.55 -2.56
N ASN A 78 6.34 0.06 -3.67
CA ASN A 78 7.15 -1.16 -3.67
C ASN A 78 8.40 -1.02 -2.79
N LYS A 79 9.03 0.15 -2.78
CA LYS A 79 10.22 0.40 -1.96
C LYS A 79 9.86 0.52 -0.48
N VAL A 80 8.81 1.27 -0.14
CA VAL A 80 8.34 1.45 1.24
C VAL A 80 7.86 0.12 1.82
N ASN A 81 7.11 -0.66 1.04
CA ASN A 81 6.53 -1.93 1.47
C ASN A 81 7.38 -3.15 1.05
N ALA A 82 8.70 -3.02 1.01
CA ALA A 82 9.58 -4.13 0.61
C ALA A 82 9.45 -5.36 1.53
N SER A 83 9.06 -5.17 2.79
CA SER A 83 8.79 -6.24 3.78
C SER A 83 7.32 -6.68 3.84
N ALA A 84 6.48 -6.34 2.87
CA ALA A 84 5.05 -6.66 2.90
C ALA A 84 4.77 -8.16 3.08
N ALA A 85 5.58 -9.05 2.48
CA ALA A 85 5.44 -10.50 2.65
C ALA A 85 5.66 -10.92 4.11
N GLU A 86 6.68 -10.36 4.79
CA GLU A 86 6.95 -10.61 6.21
C GLU A 86 5.80 -10.08 7.10
N THR A 87 5.29 -8.89 6.81
CA THR A 87 4.13 -8.31 7.52
C THR A 87 2.90 -9.21 7.40
N VAL A 88 2.63 -9.75 6.22
CA VAL A 88 1.54 -10.70 5.97
C VAL A 88 1.77 -12.03 6.71
N ASP A 89 2.99 -12.57 6.70
CA ASP A 89 3.33 -13.80 7.44
C ASP A 89 3.14 -13.62 8.95
N ARG A 90 3.52 -12.48 9.50
CA ARG A 90 3.30 -12.12 10.90
C ARG A 90 1.80 -11.96 11.24
N TRP A 91 0.99 -11.46 10.31
CA TRP A 91 -0.45 -11.44 10.46
C TRP A 91 -1.02 -12.85 10.63
N PHE A 92 -0.71 -13.79 9.72
CA PHE A 92 -1.18 -15.17 9.83
C PHE A 92 -0.61 -15.90 11.06
N ALA A 93 0.63 -15.61 11.44
CA ALA A 93 1.22 -16.13 12.67
C ALA A 93 0.47 -15.63 13.91
N ALA A 94 0.10 -14.35 13.98
CA ALA A 94 -0.70 -13.81 15.08
C ALA A 94 -2.09 -14.49 15.19
N TRP A 95 -2.75 -14.76 14.06
CA TRP A 95 -4.02 -15.51 14.06
C TRP A 95 -3.86 -16.94 14.54
N SER A 96 -2.69 -17.53 14.42
CA SER A 96 -2.38 -18.91 14.78
C SER A 96 -1.81 -19.07 16.19
N ASP A 97 -1.34 -17.99 16.81
CA ASP A 97 -0.67 -18.01 18.12
C ASP A 97 -1.69 -18.19 19.25
N PRO A 98 -1.61 -19.26 20.07
CA PRO A 98 -2.53 -19.47 21.20
C PRO A 98 -2.33 -18.48 22.36
N GLN A 99 -1.16 -17.81 22.43
CA GLN A 99 -0.80 -16.91 23.52
C GLN A 99 -1.32 -15.49 23.28
N ALA A 100 -2.32 -15.04 24.05
CA ALA A 100 -2.96 -13.73 23.89
C ALA A 100 -1.96 -12.56 23.89
N THR A 101 -1.07 -12.52 24.87
CA THR A 101 -0.08 -11.45 24.99
C THR A 101 0.86 -11.39 23.78
N SER A 102 1.31 -12.55 23.27
CA SER A 102 2.16 -12.61 22.08
C SER A 102 1.44 -12.11 20.84
N ARG A 103 0.17 -12.49 20.65
CA ARG A 103 -0.68 -11.97 19.55
C ARG A 103 -0.80 -10.46 19.60
N GLU A 104 -1.13 -9.91 20.78
CA GLU A 104 -1.32 -8.47 20.97
C GLU A 104 -0.05 -7.68 20.66
N VAL A 105 1.10 -8.14 21.12
CA VAL A 105 2.40 -7.53 20.80
C VAL A 105 2.66 -7.57 19.30
N THR A 106 2.43 -8.72 18.65
CA THR A 106 2.64 -8.86 17.20
C THR A 106 1.72 -7.91 16.46
N LEU A 107 0.41 -7.91 16.74
CA LEU A 107 -0.56 -7.03 16.06
C LEU A 107 -0.23 -5.56 16.26
N ALA A 108 0.12 -5.13 17.47
CA ALA A 108 0.49 -3.74 17.75
C ALA A 108 1.68 -3.25 16.92
N THR A 109 2.57 -4.16 16.48
CA THR A 109 3.72 -3.79 15.65
C THR A 109 3.43 -3.79 14.16
N ILE A 110 2.46 -4.59 13.68
CA ILE A 110 2.18 -4.75 12.25
C ILE A 110 0.91 -4.05 11.79
N THR A 111 0.04 -3.59 12.69
CA THR A 111 -1.19 -2.87 12.34
C THR A 111 -1.08 -1.38 12.62
N SER A 112 -1.90 -0.58 11.93
CA SER A 112 -2.17 0.81 12.31
C SER A 112 -2.83 0.90 13.69
N GLY A 113 -2.99 2.11 14.25
CA GLY A 113 -3.67 2.29 15.54
C GLY A 113 -5.13 1.83 15.54
N GLU A 114 -5.80 2.00 14.41
CA GLU A 114 -7.23 1.67 14.21
C GLU A 114 -7.41 0.77 12.98
N PRO A 115 -6.97 -0.51 13.05
CA PRO A 115 -7.09 -1.42 11.91
C PRO A 115 -8.54 -1.85 11.70
N ALA A 116 -8.92 -2.07 10.43
CA ALA A 116 -10.21 -2.66 10.08
C ALA A 116 -10.02 -4.09 9.53
N PHE A 117 -10.95 -4.98 9.85
CA PHE A 117 -10.99 -6.34 9.30
C PHE A 117 -12.40 -6.71 8.87
N TYR A 118 -12.53 -7.19 7.65
CA TYR A 118 -13.80 -7.60 7.06
C TYR A 118 -13.68 -8.98 6.44
N ASP A 119 -14.63 -9.83 6.72
CA ASP A 119 -14.86 -11.07 5.97
C ASP A 119 -16.35 -11.42 5.95
N ARG A 120 -16.69 -12.58 5.38
CA ARG A 120 -18.11 -13.04 5.30
C ARG A 120 -18.77 -13.24 6.67
N PHE A 121 -18.01 -13.29 7.76
CA PHE A 121 -18.50 -13.56 9.12
C PHE A 121 -18.31 -12.37 10.05
N SER A 122 -17.48 -11.39 9.69
CA SER A 122 -16.99 -10.36 10.62
C SER A 122 -16.88 -8.99 9.96
N SER A 123 -17.19 -7.97 10.73
CA SER A 123 -16.92 -6.56 10.41
C SER A 123 -16.38 -5.92 11.69
N ILE A 124 -15.08 -5.63 11.69
CA ILE A 124 -14.32 -5.25 12.89
C ILE A 124 -13.67 -3.90 12.63
N ALA A 125 -13.74 -3.00 13.60
CA ALA A 125 -13.10 -1.70 13.55
C ALA A 125 -12.34 -1.44 14.86
N GLY A 126 -11.03 -1.20 14.71
CA GLY A 126 -10.14 -0.88 15.81
C GLY A 126 -9.44 -2.09 16.45
N SER A 127 -8.38 -1.78 17.17
CA SER A 127 -7.50 -2.80 17.78
C SER A 127 -8.18 -3.63 18.85
N GLU A 128 -9.06 -3.03 19.66
CA GLU A 128 -9.73 -3.76 20.76
C GLU A 128 -10.73 -4.78 20.23
N ASP A 129 -11.50 -4.42 19.21
CA ASP A 129 -12.44 -5.35 18.58
C ASP A 129 -11.70 -6.49 17.88
N LEU A 130 -10.56 -6.20 17.24
CA LEU A 130 -9.72 -7.23 16.61
C LEU A 130 -9.16 -8.21 17.65
N LYS A 131 -8.68 -7.74 18.81
CA LYS A 131 -8.23 -8.59 19.91
C LYS A 131 -9.33 -9.47 20.45
N ALA A 132 -10.52 -8.90 20.69
CA ALA A 132 -11.68 -9.63 21.17
C ALA A 132 -12.13 -10.71 20.18
N HIS A 133 -12.12 -10.39 18.88
CA HIS A 133 -12.44 -11.35 17.82
C HIS A 133 -11.46 -12.52 17.80
N LEU A 134 -10.15 -12.26 17.85
CA LEU A 134 -9.13 -13.32 17.90
C LEU A 134 -9.23 -14.17 19.15
N ALA A 135 -9.57 -13.59 20.30
CA ALA A 135 -9.83 -14.36 21.51
C ALA A 135 -11.02 -15.32 21.33
N ALA A 136 -12.08 -14.86 20.66
CA ALA A 136 -13.23 -15.69 20.32
C ALA A 136 -12.85 -16.82 19.33
N VAL A 137 -12.07 -16.52 18.30
CA VAL A 137 -11.57 -17.53 17.34
C VAL A 137 -10.82 -18.64 18.07
N HIS A 138 -9.88 -18.31 18.96
CA HIS A 138 -9.14 -19.31 19.73
C HIS A 138 -9.99 -20.11 20.70
N LYS A 139 -11.05 -19.49 21.23
CA LYS A 139 -12.00 -20.18 22.11
C LYS A 139 -12.86 -21.20 21.36
N PHE A 140 -13.35 -20.84 20.18
CA PHE A 140 -14.31 -21.67 19.43
C PHE A 140 -13.64 -22.59 18.40
N MET A 141 -12.42 -22.27 17.96
CA MET A 141 -11.63 -23.06 17.02
C MET A 141 -10.21 -23.29 17.55
N PRO A 142 -10.05 -23.99 18.69
CA PRO A 142 -8.76 -24.18 19.34
C PRO A 142 -7.78 -24.94 18.43
N GLY A 143 -6.55 -24.43 18.35
CA GLY A 143 -5.48 -25.05 17.54
C GLY A 143 -5.60 -24.88 16.03
N MET A 144 -6.55 -24.06 15.56
CA MET A 144 -6.59 -23.66 14.15
C MET A 144 -5.34 -22.84 13.81
N ARG A 145 -4.76 -23.10 12.63
CA ARG A 145 -3.62 -22.36 12.11
C ARG A 145 -3.97 -21.77 10.74
N LEU A 146 -3.56 -20.54 10.51
CA LEU A 146 -3.62 -19.91 9.20
C LEU A 146 -2.21 -19.88 8.60
N GLU A 147 -2.07 -20.34 7.37
CA GLU A 147 -0.81 -20.35 6.65
C GLU A 147 -0.98 -19.67 5.29
N ARG A 148 -0.03 -18.79 4.94
CA ARG A 148 0.02 -18.23 3.60
C ARG A 148 0.34 -19.31 2.57
N ARG A 149 -0.26 -19.19 1.38
CA ARG A 149 0.03 -20.01 0.22
C ARG A 149 0.59 -19.16 -0.91
N GLY A 150 1.73 -19.56 -1.45
CA GLY A 150 2.38 -18.87 -2.57
C GLY A 150 2.95 -17.49 -2.21
N ASP A 151 3.27 -16.72 -3.23
CA ASP A 151 3.83 -15.38 -3.09
C ASP A 151 2.75 -14.33 -2.89
N VAL A 152 3.09 -13.24 -2.19
CA VAL A 152 2.23 -12.07 -2.12
C VAL A 152 2.28 -11.28 -3.44
N ARG A 153 1.16 -10.68 -3.81
CA ARG A 153 1.05 -9.77 -4.97
C ARG A 153 0.84 -8.36 -4.45
N HIS A 154 1.71 -7.45 -4.83
CA HIS A 154 1.70 -6.07 -4.33
C HIS A 154 1.42 -5.07 -5.45
N CYS A 155 0.56 -4.08 -5.18
CA CYS A 155 0.28 -2.95 -6.06
C CYS A 155 -0.15 -1.73 -5.23
N GLN A 156 0.64 -0.65 -5.27
CA GLN A 156 0.30 0.64 -4.62
C GLN A 156 -0.23 0.49 -3.18
N SER A 157 0.58 -0.14 -2.31
CA SER A 157 0.26 -0.42 -0.90
C SER A 157 -0.94 -1.35 -0.66
N ARG A 158 -1.38 -2.07 -1.70
CA ARG A 158 -2.36 -3.16 -1.59
C ARG A 158 -1.67 -4.48 -1.84
N VAL A 159 -1.86 -5.42 -0.92
CA VAL A 159 -1.21 -6.74 -0.95
C VAL A 159 -2.27 -7.82 -0.96
N LEU A 160 -2.20 -8.72 -1.92
CA LEU A 160 -3.00 -9.93 -1.96
C LEU A 160 -2.17 -11.11 -1.48
N ALA A 161 -2.73 -11.93 -0.60
CA ALA A 161 -2.13 -13.16 -0.13
C ALA A 161 -3.18 -14.26 -0.02
N ASP A 162 -2.91 -15.39 -0.64
CA ASP A 162 -3.72 -16.58 -0.53
C ASP A 162 -3.37 -17.32 0.77
N TRP A 163 -4.36 -17.96 1.40
CA TRP A 163 -4.19 -18.63 2.67
C TRP A 163 -4.99 -19.93 2.75
N VAL A 164 -4.59 -20.77 3.71
CA VAL A 164 -5.31 -21.98 4.11
C VAL A 164 -5.45 -21.99 5.64
N ALA A 165 -6.61 -22.40 6.11
CA ALA A 165 -6.87 -22.71 7.52
C ALA A 165 -6.72 -24.21 7.75
N LEU A 166 -5.88 -24.59 8.71
CA LEU A 166 -5.63 -25.99 9.09
C LEU A 166 -6.13 -26.24 10.50
N GLY A 167 -6.81 -27.37 10.69
CA GLY A 167 -7.15 -27.86 12.02
C GLY A 167 -5.95 -28.48 12.75
N VAL A 168 -6.15 -28.89 14.00
CA VAL A 168 -5.14 -29.60 14.83
C VAL A 168 -4.66 -30.90 14.22
N ASP A 169 -5.51 -31.54 13.43
CA ASP A 169 -5.23 -32.77 12.67
C ASP A 169 -4.50 -32.52 11.35
N GLY A 170 -4.16 -31.25 11.06
CA GLY A 170 -3.53 -30.84 9.80
C GLY A 170 -4.46 -30.83 8.60
N GLN A 171 -5.75 -31.16 8.76
CA GLN A 171 -6.72 -31.13 7.67
C GLN A 171 -7.12 -29.68 7.36
N GLU A 172 -7.31 -29.40 6.08
CA GLU A 172 -7.81 -28.10 5.61
C GLU A 172 -9.27 -27.89 6.08
N ARG A 173 -9.51 -26.75 6.71
CA ARG A 173 -10.83 -26.31 7.20
C ARG A 173 -11.42 -25.17 6.38
N GLY A 174 -10.59 -24.52 5.58
CA GLY A 174 -10.98 -23.45 4.68
C GLY A 174 -9.78 -22.86 3.98
N ARG A 175 -10.06 -22.09 2.94
CA ARG A 175 -9.04 -21.33 2.18
C ARG A 175 -9.63 -20.03 1.68
N GLY A 176 -8.78 -19.14 1.25
CA GLY A 176 -9.22 -17.87 0.68
C GLY A 176 -8.07 -16.97 0.28
N THR A 177 -8.43 -15.73 0.01
CA THR A 177 -7.47 -14.65 -0.31
C THR A 177 -7.76 -13.46 0.58
N ASN A 178 -6.74 -12.88 1.20
CA ASN A 178 -6.86 -11.61 1.89
C ASN A 178 -6.30 -10.48 1.03
N LEU A 179 -7.03 -9.37 0.98
CA LEU A 179 -6.53 -8.08 0.54
C LEU A 179 -6.12 -7.28 1.77
N PHE A 180 -4.86 -6.92 1.85
CA PHE A 180 -4.30 -6.02 2.87
C PHE A 180 -4.13 -4.63 2.26
N VAL A 181 -4.51 -3.59 2.99
CA VAL A 181 -4.19 -2.20 2.69
C VAL A 181 -3.16 -1.74 3.72
N LEU A 182 -1.99 -1.30 3.23
CA LEU A 182 -0.91 -0.80 4.08
C LEU A 182 -0.94 0.72 4.12
N ASP A 183 -0.67 1.30 5.28
CA ASP A 183 -0.51 2.74 5.47
C ASP A 183 0.89 3.23 5.05
N ALA A 184 1.16 4.52 5.29
CA ALA A 184 2.44 5.13 4.94
C ALA A 184 3.64 4.59 5.73
N ASP A 185 3.39 3.96 6.89
CA ASP A 185 4.39 3.33 7.74
C ASP A 185 4.52 1.81 7.48
N SER A 186 3.93 1.31 6.38
CA SER A 186 3.89 -0.10 6.01
C SER A 186 3.16 -1.00 7.02
N ARG A 187 2.26 -0.42 7.82
CA ARG A 187 1.41 -1.15 8.75
C ARG A 187 0.07 -1.49 8.11
N ILE A 188 -0.53 -2.59 8.52
CA ILE A 188 -1.84 -3.02 8.05
C ILE A 188 -2.91 -2.07 8.59
N ALA A 189 -3.53 -1.29 7.71
CA ALA A 189 -4.65 -0.42 8.04
C ALA A 189 -6.00 -1.12 7.84
N GLU A 190 -6.08 -2.02 6.85
CA GLU A 190 -7.31 -2.77 6.56
C GLU A 190 -6.98 -4.15 6.00
N VAL A 191 -7.80 -5.13 6.35
CA VAL A 191 -7.79 -6.45 5.73
C VAL A 191 -9.20 -6.83 5.31
N THR A 192 -9.36 -7.27 4.06
CA THR A 192 -10.61 -7.88 3.57
C THR A 192 -10.34 -9.33 3.19
N GLY A 193 -11.02 -10.26 3.85
CA GLY A 193 -10.91 -11.71 3.64
C GLY A 193 -11.98 -12.26 2.70
N PHE A 194 -11.56 -12.91 1.63
CA PHE A 194 -12.42 -13.60 0.67
C PHE A 194 -12.24 -15.11 0.85
N TRP A 195 -13.29 -15.77 1.28
CA TRP A 195 -13.33 -17.22 1.44
C TRP A 195 -13.63 -17.91 0.11
N ALA A 196 -12.91 -18.96 -0.23
CA ALA A 196 -13.15 -19.80 -1.42
C ALA A 196 -14.13 -20.95 -1.12
#